data_ad4a036b41b3710442000b26cffaf551
#
_entry.id   ad4a036b41b3710442000b26cffaf551
#
_cell.length_a   1.000
_cell.length_b   1.000
_cell.length_c   1.000
_cell.angle_alpha   90.00
_cell.angle_beta   90.00
_cell.angle_gamma   90.00
#
_symmetry.space_group_name_H-M   'P 1'
#
loop_
_entity.id
_entity.type
_entity.pdbx_description
1 polymer ?
#
loop_
_entity_poly.entity_id
_entity_poly.type
_entity_poly.pdbx_seq_one_letter_code
_entity_poly.pdbx_strand_id
1 'polypeptide(L)'
;EFRRVLFRSSATAIYGARAANGVVLITTKSGKKGRDIITFESSFGVQNVAKTIDVMNAQEYAALVNEAYTNDGLDAPYNTTQLGEIAKLGNGTNWQDEIFRPAMIQSYQLTFSGGDNKTTYAISGGYFDQKGVIINSDFKRYSLRLNLDRQIFNTLKVGTHMSGTHTISRTSATDVGGRDGVVNGALKMNPIQSVYANEETGEYTPTNDP
;
A
#
# COMPACT_ATOMS: atom_id res chain seq x y z
N GLU A 1 -12.87 -5.20 -21.56
CA GLU A 1 -12.73 -4.04 -22.43
C GLU A 1 -13.36 -2.85 -21.74
N PHE A 2 -12.54 -1.91 -21.28
CA PHE A 2 -13.04 -0.66 -20.70
C PHE A 2 -13.31 0.30 -21.85
N ARG A 3 -14.57 0.56 -22.16
CA ARG A 3 -14.94 1.67 -23.06
C ARG A 3 -14.93 2.97 -22.27
N ARG A 4 -13.90 3.76 -22.48
CA ARG A 4 -13.83 5.13 -21.99
C ARG A 4 -14.60 6.00 -22.98
N VAL A 5 -15.81 6.40 -22.64
CA VAL A 5 -16.55 7.40 -23.43
C VAL A 5 -16.46 8.72 -22.70
N LEU A 6 -15.69 9.64 -23.23
CA LEU A 6 -15.64 11.02 -22.77
C LEU A 6 -16.79 11.77 -23.44
N PHE A 7 -17.85 12.06 -22.69
CA PHE A 7 -18.91 12.97 -23.12
C PHE A 7 -18.54 14.39 -22.69
N ARG A 8 -18.42 15.29 -23.65
CA ARG A 8 -18.40 16.73 -23.37
C ARG A 8 -19.85 17.25 -23.34
N SER A 9 -20.16 18.41 -23.02
CA SER A 9 -21.42 19.16 -22.96
C SER A 9 -22.79 18.43 -22.95
N SER A 10 -23.00 17.31 -23.60
CA SER A 10 -24.23 16.51 -23.52
C SER A 10 -24.33 15.64 -22.26
N ALA A 11 -23.23 15.41 -21.56
CA ALA A 11 -23.20 14.60 -20.33
C ALA A 11 -23.91 15.31 -19.16
N THR A 12 -23.86 16.65 -19.11
CA THR A 12 -24.54 17.45 -18.09
C THR A 12 -26.07 17.35 -18.18
N ALA A 13 -26.61 17.13 -19.37
CA ALA A 13 -28.04 16.95 -19.56
C ALA A 13 -28.59 15.63 -18.97
N ILE A 14 -27.76 14.58 -18.96
CA ILE A 14 -28.14 13.26 -18.47
C ILE A 14 -27.70 13.03 -17.00
N TYR A 15 -26.50 13.51 -16.65
CA TYR A 15 -25.87 13.23 -15.37
C TYR A 15 -25.79 14.43 -14.41
N GLY A 16 -26.37 15.58 -14.84
CA GLY A 16 -26.45 16.82 -14.05
C GLY A 16 -25.12 17.57 -13.95
N ALA A 17 -25.10 18.62 -13.12
CA ALA A 17 -23.96 19.53 -12.97
C ALA A 17 -22.63 18.84 -12.54
N ARG A 18 -22.72 17.71 -11.86
CA ARG A 18 -21.53 16.91 -11.47
C ARG A 18 -20.76 16.34 -12.67
N ALA A 19 -21.37 16.30 -13.84
CA ALA A 19 -20.75 15.83 -15.08
C ALA A 19 -20.00 16.94 -15.85
N ALA A 20 -19.89 18.15 -15.32
CA ALA A 20 -19.22 19.28 -15.98
C ALA A 20 -17.74 18.98 -16.31
N ASN A 21 -17.08 18.18 -15.49
CA ASN A 21 -15.68 17.75 -15.68
C ASN A 21 -15.54 16.43 -16.49
N GLY A 22 -16.66 15.93 -17.06
CA GLY A 22 -16.71 14.69 -17.82
C GLY A 22 -17.30 13.52 -17.02
N VAL A 23 -17.72 12.47 -17.75
CA VAL A 23 -18.27 11.24 -17.19
C VAL A 23 -17.46 10.05 -17.67
N VAL A 24 -17.08 9.19 -16.75
CA VAL A 24 -16.46 7.88 -17.04
C VAL A 24 -17.53 6.82 -16.89
N LEU A 25 -17.98 6.25 -18.02
CA LEU A 25 -18.92 5.15 -18.03
C LEU A 25 -18.15 3.83 -17.96
N ILE A 26 -18.33 3.08 -16.88
CA ILE A 26 -17.73 1.77 -16.70
C ILE A 26 -18.80 0.71 -16.96
N THR A 27 -18.66 -0.01 -18.07
CA THR A 27 -19.49 -1.16 -18.37
C THR A 27 -18.76 -2.43 -17.97
N THR A 28 -19.33 -3.17 -17.03
CA THR A 28 -18.74 -4.44 -16.57
C THR A 28 -18.98 -5.55 -17.58
N LYS A 29 -18.09 -6.55 -17.60
CA LYS A 29 -18.26 -7.74 -18.43
C LYS A 29 -19.55 -8.44 -18.01
N SER A 30 -20.42 -8.72 -18.97
CA SER A 30 -21.64 -9.54 -18.83
C SER A 30 -21.40 -10.89 -19.50
N GLY A 31 -22.20 -11.88 -19.12
CA GLY A 31 -22.23 -13.16 -19.83
C GLY A 31 -22.55 -12.97 -21.32
N LYS A 32 -21.97 -13.80 -22.16
CA LYS A 32 -22.24 -13.83 -23.60
C LYS A 32 -22.90 -15.15 -23.94
N LYS A 33 -23.77 -15.11 -24.96
CA LYS A 33 -24.31 -16.32 -25.54
C LYS A 33 -23.21 -17.20 -26.09
N GLY A 34 -23.28 -18.50 -25.86
CA GLY A 34 -22.34 -19.48 -26.37
C GLY A 34 -21.81 -20.41 -25.28
N ARG A 35 -20.61 -20.94 -25.47
CA ARG A 35 -19.99 -21.88 -24.55
C ARG A 35 -19.76 -21.26 -23.18
N ASP A 36 -19.86 -22.10 -22.18
CA ASP A 36 -19.37 -21.77 -20.84
C ASP A 36 -17.83 -21.62 -20.85
N ILE A 37 -17.37 -20.53 -20.29
CA ILE A 37 -15.95 -20.20 -20.25
C ILE A 37 -15.53 -20.02 -18.81
N ILE A 38 -14.47 -20.70 -18.43
CA ILE A 38 -13.79 -20.51 -17.15
C ILE A 38 -12.51 -19.77 -17.43
N THR A 39 -12.31 -18.64 -16.78
CA THR A 39 -11.10 -17.86 -16.87
C THR A 39 -10.48 -17.75 -15.49
N PHE A 40 -9.22 -18.15 -15.37
CA PHE A 40 -8.42 -17.95 -14.19
C PHE A 40 -7.26 -16.99 -14.54
N GLU A 41 -7.18 -15.91 -13.79
CA GLU A 41 -6.12 -14.92 -13.92
C GLU A 41 -5.36 -14.85 -12.59
N SER A 42 -4.04 -14.87 -12.67
CA SER A 42 -3.17 -14.68 -11.52
C SER A 42 -2.05 -13.71 -11.85
N SER A 43 -1.69 -12.87 -10.90
CA SER A 43 -0.54 -11.98 -11.03
C SER A 43 0.23 -11.93 -9.72
N PHE A 44 1.56 -11.83 -9.86
CA PHE A 44 2.51 -11.72 -8.77
C PHE A 44 3.43 -10.56 -9.04
N GLY A 45 3.79 -9.84 -8.00
CA GLY A 45 4.73 -8.75 -8.07
C GLY A 45 5.48 -8.57 -6.77
N VAL A 46 6.61 -7.88 -6.84
CA VAL A 46 7.38 -7.45 -5.68
C VAL A 46 7.53 -5.94 -5.77
N GLN A 47 7.25 -5.26 -4.68
CA GLN A 47 7.46 -3.83 -4.51
C GLN A 47 8.69 -3.61 -3.65
N ASN A 48 9.49 -2.65 -4.04
CA ASN A 48 10.62 -2.15 -3.26
C ASN A 48 10.52 -0.63 -3.17
N VAL A 49 11.12 -0.06 -2.15
CA VAL A 49 11.32 1.39 -2.09
C VAL A 49 12.24 1.79 -3.23
N ALA A 50 11.83 2.78 -4.02
CA ALA A 50 12.58 3.19 -5.22
C ALA A 50 13.88 3.92 -4.85
N LYS A 51 13.88 4.68 -3.74
CA LYS A 51 15.02 5.42 -3.24
C LYS A 51 14.84 5.70 -1.75
N THR A 52 15.89 5.53 -0.98
CA THR A 52 16.03 5.99 0.40
C THR A 52 16.73 7.35 0.42
N ILE A 53 16.65 8.04 1.53
CA ILE A 53 17.33 9.31 1.76
C ILE A 53 18.68 9.00 2.41
N ASP A 54 19.74 9.62 1.92
CA ASP A 54 21.04 9.51 2.55
C ASP A 54 21.02 10.25 3.90
N VAL A 55 21.27 9.53 4.97
CA VAL A 55 21.31 10.03 6.34
C VAL A 55 22.73 9.90 6.90
N MET A 56 23.03 10.66 7.93
CA MET A 56 24.32 10.59 8.62
C MET A 56 24.55 9.21 9.23
N ASN A 57 25.76 8.71 9.13
CA ASN A 57 26.18 7.54 9.86
C ASN A 57 26.48 7.88 11.34
N ALA A 58 26.75 6.87 12.16
CA ALA A 58 26.97 7.05 13.59
C ALA A 58 28.12 8.02 13.94
N GLN A 59 29.20 8.01 13.15
CA GLN A 59 30.34 8.88 13.37
C GLN A 59 30.06 10.34 12.96
N GLU A 60 29.42 10.53 11.81
CA GLU A 60 29.00 11.84 11.32
C GLU A 60 27.98 12.48 12.28
N TYR A 61 27.05 11.71 12.77
CA TYR A 61 26.08 12.16 13.76
C TYR A 61 26.78 12.61 15.06
N ALA A 62 27.66 11.78 15.63
CA ALA A 62 28.37 12.11 16.85
C ALA A 62 29.23 13.38 16.69
N ALA A 63 29.89 13.55 15.53
CA ALA A 63 30.67 14.73 15.22
C ALA A 63 29.81 15.99 15.17
N LEU A 64 28.66 15.92 14.47
CA LEU A 64 27.72 17.03 14.35
C LEU A 64 27.15 17.43 15.73
N VAL A 65 26.76 16.44 16.54
CA VAL A 65 26.21 16.70 17.89
C VAL A 65 27.30 17.39 18.78
N ASN A 66 28.52 16.89 18.76
CA ASN A 66 29.60 17.53 19.50
C ASN A 66 29.86 18.97 19.03
N GLU A 67 29.85 19.21 17.72
CA GLU A 67 30.00 20.56 17.14
C GLU A 67 28.85 21.48 17.58
N ALA A 68 27.62 21.01 17.52
CA ALA A 68 26.45 21.81 17.93
C ALA A 68 26.53 22.23 19.40
N TYR A 69 26.87 21.32 20.31
CA TYR A 69 27.02 21.62 21.74
C TYR A 69 28.15 22.60 21.99
N THR A 70 29.30 22.40 21.31
CA THR A 70 30.43 23.30 21.44
C THR A 70 30.10 24.71 20.95
N ASN A 71 29.36 24.85 19.86
CA ASN A 71 28.93 26.13 19.33
C ASN A 71 27.95 26.86 20.28
N ASP A 72 27.16 26.10 21.05
CA ASP A 72 26.28 26.63 22.10
C ASP A 72 27.03 26.93 23.41
N GLY A 73 28.36 26.71 23.46
CA GLY A 73 29.16 26.92 24.65
C GLY A 73 28.99 25.85 25.74
N LEU A 74 28.49 24.70 25.35
CA LEU A 74 28.28 23.52 26.21
C LEU A 74 29.42 22.52 26.01
N ASP A 75 29.61 21.63 26.98
CA ASP A 75 30.54 20.51 26.86
C ASP A 75 30.06 19.51 25.82
N ALA A 76 30.99 18.99 25.01
CA ALA A 76 30.70 17.98 24.01
C ALA A 76 30.19 16.69 24.69
N PRO A 77 28.99 16.16 24.31
CA PRO A 77 28.41 15.00 24.96
C PRO A 77 29.18 13.69 24.72
N TYR A 78 29.91 13.60 23.61
CA TYR A 78 30.73 12.42 23.30
C TYR A 78 32.23 12.74 23.49
N ASN A 79 32.82 12.14 24.51
CA ASN A 79 34.27 12.25 24.76
C ASN A 79 35.07 11.34 23.81
N THR A 80 36.40 11.44 23.84
CA THR A 80 37.31 10.69 22.94
C THR A 80 37.12 9.17 23.05
N THR A 81 36.87 8.64 24.26
CA THR A 81 36.65 7.20 24.47
C THR A 81 35.35 6.76 23.83
N GLN A 82 34.25 7.52 24.02
CA GLN A 82 32.93 7.24 23.42
C GLN A 82 32.99 7.36 21.90
N LEU A 83 33.70 8.34 21.34
CA LEU A 83 33.91 8.42 19.89
C LEU A 83 34.66 7.20 19.36
N GLY A 84 35.62 6.66 20.14
CA GLY A 84 36.30 5.41 19.80
C GLY A 84 35.37 4.20 19.79
N GLU A 85 34.38 4.11 20.70
CA GLU A 85 33.36 3.06 20.70
C GLU A 85 32.37 3.24 19.56
N ILE A 86 31.93 4.46 19.29
CA ILE A 86 31.04 4.78 18.16
C ILE A 86 31.72 4.42 16.83
N ALA A 87 33.00 4.65 16.69
CA ALA A 87 33.76 4.26 15.50
C ALA A 87 33.75 2.76 15.23
N LYS A 88 33.65 1.94 16.27
CA LYS A 88 33.57 0.47 16.14
C LYS A 88 32.18 0.01 15.62
N LEU A 89 31.12 0.84 15.75
CA LEU A 89 29.79 0.55 15.19
C LEU A 89 29.75 0.69 13.66
N GLY A 90 30.81 1.21 13.03
CA GLY A 90 30.83 1.47 11.60
C GLY A 90 29.81 2.53 11.20
N ASN A 91 28.88 2.17 10.32
CA ASN A 91 27.81 3.09 9.89
C ASN A 91 26.72 3.28 10.95
N GLY A 92 26.68 2.44 11.97
CA GLY A 92 25.57 2.41 12.94
C GLY A 92 24.28 1.85 12.35
N THR A 93 23.13 2.20 12.94
CA THR A 93 21.82 1.71 12.54
C THR A 93 21.23 2.60 11.45
N ASN A 94 20.97 2.01 10.26
CA ASN A 94 20.16 2.66 9.24
C ASN A 94 18.68 2.37 9.51
N TRP A 95 18.00 3.26 10.17
CA TRP A 95 16.61 3.08 10.56
C TRP A 95 15.65 2.95 9.38
N GLN A 96 16.03 3.42 8.18
CA GLN A 96 15.21 3.20 6.98
C GLN A 96 15.20 1.72 6.57
N ASP A 97 16.32 1.02 6.71
CA ASP A 97 16.40 -0.40 6.40
C ASP A 97 15.60 -1.26 7.39
N GLU A 98 15.43 -0.76 8.63
CA GLU A 98 14.62 -1.44 9.65
C GLU A 98 13.11 -1.32 9.41
N ILE A 99 12.65 -0.24 8.79
CA ILE A 99 11.23 -0.01 8.54
C ILE A 99 10.79 -0.44 7.14
N PHE A 100 11.70 -0.54 6.18
CA PHE A 100 11.39 -0.92 4.82
C PHE A 100 11.68 -2.39 4.55
N ARG A 101 10.86 -3.00 3.71
CA ARG A 101 11.05 -4.38 3.25
C ARG A 101 10.60 -4.57 1.82
N PRO A 102 11.15 -5.55 1.10
CA PRO A 102 10.52 -6.05 -0.12
C PRO A 102 9.11 -6.56 0.18
N ALA A 103 8.13 -6.14 -0.60
CA ALA A 103 6.72 -6.41 -0.33
C ALA A 103 6.06 -7.13 -1.51
N MET A 104 5.42 -8.27 -1.23
CA MET A 104 4.74 -9.06 -2.25
C MET A 104 3.35 -8.53 -2.54
N ILE A 105 2.98 -8.58 -3.82
CA ILE A 105 1.62 -8.39 -4.32
C ILE A 105 1.17 -9.68 -4.97
N GLN A 106 -0.04 -10.11 -4.66
CA GLN A 106 -0.67 -11.28 -5.27
C GLN A 106 -2.11 -10.95 -5.64
N SER A 107 -2.52 -11.36 -6.82
CA SER A 107 -3.91 -11.23 -7.28
C SER A 107 -4.34 -12.51 -7.95
N TYR A 108 -5.53 -12.97 -7.60
CA TYR A 108 -6.17 -14.13 -8.18
C TYR A 108 -7.59 -13.78 -8.55
N GLN A 109 -8.00 -14.11 -9.76
CA GLN A 109 -9.37 -13.92 -10.21
C GLN A 109 -9.84 -15.15 -10.95
N LEU A 110 -11.01 -15.67 -10.55
CA LEU A 110 -11.69 -16.74 -11.21
C LEU A 110 -13.03 -16.21 -11.75
N THR A 111 -13.29 -16.45 -13.03
CA THR A 111 -14.52 -16.01 -13.69
C THR A 111 -15.15 -17.18 -14.43
N PHE A 112 -16.43 -17.38 -14.16
CA PHE A 112 -17.31 -18.30 -14.90
C PHE A 112 -18.28 -17.45 -15.70
N SER A 113 -18.36 -17.64 -16.99
CA SER A 113 -19.30 -16.91 -17.84
C SER A 113 -19.82 -17.78 -18.96
N GLY A 114 -21.07 -17.57 -19.32
CA GLY A 114 -21.70 -18.33 -20.39
C GLY A 114 -23.14 -17.88 -20.64
N GLY A 115 -23.86 -18.68 -21.36
CA GLY A 115 -25.26 -18.47 -21.55
C GLY A 115 -25.83 -19.01 -22.86
N ASP A 116 -27.14 -19.06 -22.96
CA ASP A 116 -27.92 -19.43 -24.10
C ASP A 116 -28.67 -18.25 -24.71
N ASN A 117 -29.67 -18.52 -25.57
CA ASN A 117 -30.49 -17.49 -26.19
C ASN A 117 -31.38 -16.72 -25.21
N LYS A 118 -31.67 -17.29 -24.04
CA LYS A 118 -32.57 -16.72 -23.05
C LYS A 118 -31.88 -16.29 -21.76
N THR A 119 -30.73 -16.87 -21.44
CA THR A 119 -30.04 -16.62 -20.19
C THR A 119 -28.56 -16.36 -20.46
N THR A 120 -28.00 -15.31 -19.87
CA THR A 120 -26.57 -15.09 -19.85
C THR A 120 -26.11 -14.81 -18.40
N TYR A 121 -24.95 -15.34 -18.04
CA TYR A 121 -24.42 -15.19 -16.69
C TYR A 121 -22.91 -14.90 -16.71
N ALA A 122 -22.46 -14.20 -15.68
CA ALA A 122 -21.06 -14.05 -15.34
C ALA A 122 -20.93 -14.00 -13.82
N ILE A 123 -20.16 -14.93 -13.28
CA ILE A 123 -19.84 -15.02 -11.86
C ILE A 123 -18.34 -14.89 -11.74
N SER A 124 -17.86 -13.98 -10.90
CA SER A 124 -16.43 -13.83 -10.66
C SER A 124 -16.13 -13.69 -9.18
N GLY A 125 -15.07 -14.38 -8.75
CA GLY A 125 -14.46 -14.26 -7.43
C GLY A 125 -13.04 -13.76 -7.57
N GLY A 126 -12.62 -12.84 -6.70
CA GLY A 126 -11.29 -12.29 -6.70
C GLY A 126 -10.69 -12.19 -5.30
N TYR A 127 -9.41 -12.47 -5.19
CA TYR A 127 -8.59 -12.27 -4.01
C TYR A 127 -7.39 -11.42 -4.39
N PHE A 128 -7.13 -10.38 -3.61
CA PHE A 128 -5.99 -9.50 -3.75
C PHE A 128 -5.30 -9.34 -2.40
N ASP A 129 -4.01 -9.58 -2.35
CA ASP A 129 -3.15 -9.41 -1.17
C ASP A 129 -1.93 -8.58 -1.54
N GLN A 130 -1.78 -7.45 -0.89
CA GLN A 130 -0.66 -6.55 -1.07
C GLN A 130 -0.02 -6.28 0.28
N LYS A 131 1.21 -6.72 0.44
CA LYS A 131 2.05 -6.32 1.56
C LYS A 131 2.58 -4.92 1.31
N GLY A 132 2.64 -4.09 2.35
CA GLY A 132 3.26 -2.78 2.25
C GLY A 132 4.78 -2.83 2.38
N VAL A 133 5.45 -1.92 1.73
CA VAL A 133 6.92 -1.73 1.82
C VAL A 133 7.36 -1.25 3.22
N ILE A 134 6.45 -0.63 3.98
CA ILE A 134 6.65 -0.33 5.39
C ILE A 134 6.15 -1.52 6.20
N ILE A 135 6.93 -1.97 7.19
CA ILE A 135 6.57 -3.06 8.08
C ILE A 135 5.20 -2.80 8.75
N ASN A 136 4.48 -3.88 9.11
CA ASN A 136 3.14 -3.83 9.72
C ASN A 136 2.06 -3.15 8.88
N SER A 137 2.29 -2.98 7.57
CA SER A 137 1.26 -2.52 6.63
C SER A 137 0.88 -3.63 5.64
N ASP A 138 -0.42 -3.82 5.43
CA ASP A 138 -0.94 -4.76 4.45
C ASP A 138 -2.37 -4.40 4.04
N PHE A 139 -2.73 -4.82 2.84
CA PHE A 139 -4.06 -4.67 2.27
C PHE A 139 -4.54 -5.97 1.65
N LYS A 140 -5.71 -6.44 2.06
CA LYS A 140 -6.37 -7.62 1.49
C LYS A 140 -7.76 -7.27 1.00
N ARG A 141 -8.15 -7.79 -0.14
CA ARG A 141 -9.47 -7.58 -0.71
C ARG A 141 -10.03 -8.88 -1.26
N TYR A 142 -11.21 -9.21 -0.81
CA TYR A 142 -12.05 -10.29 -1.33
C TYR A 142 -13.18 -9.66 -2.12
N SER A 143 -13.45 -10.13 -3.31
CA SER A 143 -14.53 -9.63 -4.17
C SER A 143 -15.33 -10.75 -4.77
N LEU A 144 -16.64 -10.57 -4.81
CA LEU A 144 -17.57 -11.47 -5.49
C LEU A 144 -18.49 -10.63 -6.37
N ARG A 145 -18.72 -11.08 -7.58
CA ARG A 145 -19.65 -10.45 -8.50
C ARG A 145 -20.49 -11.50 -9.21
N LEU A 146 -21.78 -11.22 -9.30
CA LEU A 146 -22.77 -12.02 -10.01
C LEU A 146 -23.53 -11.12 -10.97
N ASN A 147 -23.52 -11.45 -12.24
CA ASN A 147 -24.34 -10.84 -13.27
C ASN A 147 -25.16 -11.97 -13.91
N LEU A 148 -26.47 -11.85 -13.88
CA LEU A 148 -27.40 -12.81 -14.47
C LEU A 148 -28.48 -12.03 -15.20
N ASP A 149 -28.63 -12.27 -16.50
CA ASP A 149 -29.66 -11.71 -17.34
C ASP A 149 -30.50 -12.85 -17.94
N ARG A 150 -31.82 -12.77 -17.83
CA ARG A 150 -32.73 -13.74 -18.38
C ARG A 150 -33.88 -13.09 -19.12
N GLN A 151 -34.16 -13.58 -20.32
CA GLN A 151 -35.34 -13.23 -21.08
C GLN A 151 -36.46 -14.26 -20.78
N ILE A 152 -37.48 -13.80 -20.05
CA ILE A 152 -38.59 -14.66 -19.61
C ILE A 152 -39.59 -14.81 -20.74
N PHE A 153 -39.96 -13.70 -21.39
CA PHE A 153 -40.81 -13.64 -22.56
C PHE A 153 -40.12 -12.85 -23.66
N ASN A 154 -40.66 -12.82 -24.87
CA ASN A 154 -40.08 -12.03 -25.96
C ASN A 154 -39.97 -10.53 -25.63
N THR A 155 -40.78 -10.06 -24.70
CA THR A 155 -40.86 -8.66 -24.30
C THR A 155 -40.31 -8.38 -22.90
N LEU A 156 -40.08 -9.39 -22.06
CA LEU A 156 -39.64 -9.22 -20.68
C LEU A 156 -38.23 -9.75 -20.46
N LYS A 157 -37.34 -8.87 -20.05
CA LYS A 157 -35.98 -9.18 -19.67
C LYS A 157 -35.78 -8.85 -18.18
N VAL A 158 -35.27 -9.81 -17.42
CA VAL A 158 -34.97 -9.66 -16.00
C VAL A 158 -33.47 -9.84 -15.81
N GLY A 159 -32.84 -8.88 -15.14
CA GLY A 159 -31.42 -8.90 -14.83
C GLY A 159 -31.16 -8.73 -13.34
N THR A 160 -30.21 -9.49 -12.82
CA THR A 160 -29.69 -9.36 -11.45
C THR A 160 -28.21 -9.09 -11.52
N HIS A 161 -27.78 -7.97 -10.93
CA HIS A 161 -26.38 -7.58 -10.84
C HIS A 161 -26.03 -7.34 -9.37
N MET A 162 -25.20 -8.21 -8.82
CA MET A 162 -24.77 -8.12 -7.43
C MET A 162 -23.25 -8.06 -7.36
N SER A 163 -22.74 -7.28 -6.43
CA SER A 163 -21.31 -7.26 -6.11
C SER A 163 -21.10 -7.06 -4.62
N GLY A 164 -20.18 -7.82 -4.06
CA GLY A 164 -19.74 -7.71 -2.69
C GLY A 164 -18.21 -7.58 -2.64
N THR A 165 -17.73 -6.73 -1.76
CA THR A 165 -16.29 -6.55 -1.54
C THR A 165 -16.04 -6.44 -0.04
N HIS A 166 -15.10 -7.24 0.45
CA HIS A 166 -14.59 -7.15 1.81
C HIS A 166 -13.12 -6.80 1.77
N THR A 167 -12.74 -5.76 2.50
CA THR A 167 -11.35 -5.29 2.58
C THR A 167 -10.86 -5.31 4.01
N ILE A 168 -9.61 -5.74 4.18
CA ILE A 168 -8.86 -5.67 5.43
C ILE A 168 -7.63 -4.84 5.12
N SER A 169 -7.47 -3.72 5.83
CA SER A 169 -6.33 -2.83 5.67
C SER A 169 -5.68 -2.58 7.01
N ARG A 170 -4.36 -2.78 7.07
CA ARG A 170 -3.53 -2.35 8.17
C ARG A 170 -2.57 -1.31 7.62
N THR A 171 -2.53 -0.15 8.26
CA THR A 171 -1.66 0.95 7.84
C THR A 171 -0.76 1.32 9.01
N SER A 172 0.54 1.41 8.73
CA SER A 172 1.46 2.06 9.65
C SER A 172 1.21 3.58 9.60
N ALA A 173 1.26 4.23 10.74
CA ALA A 173 1.10 5.68 10.81
C ALA A 173 2.25 6.36 10.04
N THR A 174 1.92 6.97 8.92
CA THR A 174 2.90 7.71 8.11
C THR A 174 2.96 9.18 8.48
N ASP A 175 1.84 9.73 8.93
CA ASP A 175 1.73 11.07 9.48
C ASP A 175 0.37 11.19 10.18
N VAL A 176 0.35 11.36 11.49
CA VAL A 176 -0.90 11.42 12.26
C VAL A 176 -0.89 12.65 13.17
N GLY A 177 -1.55 13.71 12.71
CA GLY A 177 -1.95 14.82 13.58
C GLY A 177 -0.77 15.56 14.23
N GLY A 178 0.31 15.79 13.50
CA GLY A 178 1.48 16.52 13.98
C GLY A 178 2.48 15.67 14.78
N ARG A 179 2.25 14.36 14.88
CA ARG A 179 3.27 13.43 15.36
C ARG A 179 4.05 12.88 14.18
N ASP A 180 5.34 12.73 14.36
CA ASP A 180 6.20 12.13 13.34
C ASP A 180 5.71 10.73 13.00
N GLY A 181 5.42 10.51 11.72
CA GLY A 181 5.11 9.19 11.21
C GLY A 181 6.34 8.28 11.21
N VAL A 182 6.14 6.98 11.01
CA VAL A 182 7.21 5.97 11.03
C VAL A 182 8.42 6.36 10.16
N VAL A 183 8.19 6.94 8.98
CA VAL A 183 9.27 7.37 8.07
C VAL A 183 10.03 8.56 8.65
N ASN A 184 9.32 9.57 9.14
CA ASN A 184 9.95 10.73 9.78
C ASN A 184 10.70 10.34 11.05
N GLY A 185 10.13 9.43 11.84
CA GLY A 185 10.80 8.86 13.00
C GLY A 185 12.13 8.20 12.63
N ALA A 186 12.10 7.34 11.60
CA ALA A 186 13.32 6.68 11.12
C ALA A 186 14.39 7.63 10.60
N LEU A 187 14.01 8.76 9.98
CA LEU A 187 14.96 9.76 9.48
C LEU A 187 15.60 10.61 10.59
N LYS A 188 14.90 10.77 11.72
CA LYS A 188 15.37 11.56 12.85
C LYS A 188 16.06 10.73 13.93
N MET A 189 15.90 9.42 13.87
CA MET A 189 16.40 8.52 14.90
C MET A 189 17.93 8.50 14.94
N ASN A 190 18.47 8.45 16.15
CA ASN A 190 19.91 8.43 16.39
C ASN A 190 20.55 7.15 15.82
N PRO A 191 21.50 7.24 14.87
CA PRO A 191 22.13 6.06 14.27
C PRO A 191 23.13 5.34 15.20
N ILE A 192 23.49 5.92 16.35
CA ILE A 192 24.34 5.26 17.35
C ILE A 192 23.53 4.21 18.13
N GLN A 193 22.21 4.37 18.19
CA GLN A 193 21.34 3.50 18.94
C GLN A 193 21.07 2.20 18.19
N SER A 194 21.19 1.05 18.87
CA SER A 194 20.80 -0.25 18.32
C SER A 194 19.29 -0.42 18.36
N VAL A 195 18.77 -1.27 17.46
CA VAL A 195 17.32 -1.62 17.44
C VAL A 195 16.92 -2.34 18.72
N TYR A 196 17.74 -3.25 19.19
CA TYR A 196 17.50 -4.05 20.37
C TYR A 196 18.45 -3.67 21.51
N ALA A 197 17.92 -3.50 22.71
CA ALA A 197 18.71 -3.38 23.93
C ALA A 197 19.38 -4.72 24.28
N ASN A 198 18.73 -5.81 23.96
CA ASN A 198 19.23 -7.16 24.10
C ASN A 198 18.77 -8.01 22.91
N GLU A 199 19.70 -8.44 22.06
CA GLU A 199 19.42 -9.26 20.89
C GLU A 199 18.89 -10.65 21.25
N GLU A 200 19.31 -11.23 22.40
CA GLU A 200 18.87 -12.56 22.82
C GLU A 200 17.41 -12.57 23.28
N THR A 201 16.95 -11.50 23.94
CA THR A 201 15.58 -11.40 24.44
C THR A 201 14.64 -10.72 23.45
N GLY A 202 15.17 -10.04 22.42
CA GLY A 202 14.41 -9.25 21.45
C GLY A 202 13.78 -8.00 22.09
N GLU A 203 14.30 -7.54 23.22
CA GLU A 203 13.85 -6.32 23.87
C GLU A 203 14.33 -5.10 23.08
N TYR A 204 13.39 -4.26 22.68
CA TYR A 204 13.72 -3.04 21.93
C TYR A 204 14.43 -2.02 22.81
N THR A 205 15.35 -1.30 22.22
CA THR A 205 16.01 -0.17 22.89
C THR A 205 14.98 0.91 23.17
N PRO A 206 14.80 1.35 24.44
CA PRO A 206 13.88 2.42 24.75
C PRO A 206 14.38 3.73 24.10
N THR A 207 13.49 4.43 23.43
CA THR A 207 13.76 5.77 22.93
C THR A 207 13.68 6.73 24.12
N ASN A 208 14.80 7.11 24.64
CA ASN A 208 14.88 8.28 25.53
C ASN A 208 14.90 9.52 24.63
N ASP A 209 13.72 9.93 24.17
CA ASP A 209 13.56 11.27 23.60
C ASP A 209 13.42 12.22 24.81
N PRO A 210 14.30 13.22 24.94
CA PRO A 210 14.26 14.18 26.03
C PRO A 210 13.06 15.11 25.93
#